data_c3563ed581d57b7b8a13c352599f4352
#
_entry.id   c3563ed581d57b7b8a13c352599f4352
#
_cell.length_a   1.000
_cell.length_b   1.000
_cell.length_c   1.000
_cell.angle_alpha   90.00
_cell.angle_beta   90.00
_cell.angle_gamma   90.00
#
_symmetry.space_group_name_H-M   'P 1'
#
loop_
_entity.id
_entity.type
_entity.pdbx_description
1 polymer ?
#
loop_
_entity_poly.entity_id
_entity_poly.type
_entity_poly.pdbx_seq_one_letter_code
_entity_poly.pdbx_strand_id
1 'polypeptide(L)'
;MKIKKLKVNRIVNPIGFDLGKPRISYVVVNTESKKQSFAKVEVALDDKFENVIFDSGKKEDINSLAYELPIEVEAYTRYFYRVTVWGDKGDVATSETAFFETAKLNNKWEAKWISPSFDKEIIPVLKKEISLSKEVKKAR
;
A
#
# COMPACT_ATOMS: atom_id res chain seq x y z
N MET A 1 -0.93 -18.04 -16.81
CA MET A 1 -1.58 -17.14 -15.81
C MET A 1 -0.72 -15.93 -15.51
N LYS A 2 -1.30 -14.75 -15.37
CA LYS A 2 -0.62 -13.53 -14.93
C LYS A 2 -1.56 -12.74 -14.00
N ILE A 3 -1.01 -12.15 -12.91
CA ILE A 3 -1.76 -11.32 -11.98
C ILE A 3 -1.47 -9.86 -12.30
N LYS A 4 -2.49 -9.03 -12.40
CA LYS A 4 -2.43 -7.60 -12.75
C LYS A 4 -3.35 -6.78 -11.86
N LYS A 5 -3.24 -5.44 -11.99
CA LYS A 5 -4.12 -4.47 -11.31
C LYS A 5 -4.18 -4.65 -9.80
N LEU A 6 -3.02 -4.90 -9.17
CA LEU A 6 -2.94 -4.91 -7.71
C LEU A 6 -3.30 -3.53 -7.17
N LYS A 7 -4.25 -3.49 -6.23
CA LYS A 7 -4.71 -2.26 -5.60
C LYS A 7 -4.94 -2.48 -4.11
N VAL A 8 -4.74 -1.43 -3.34
CA VAL A 8 -5.17 -1.36 -1.95
C VAL A 8 -6.26 -0.29 -1.85
N ASN A 9 -7.43 -0.63 -1.29
CA ASN A 9 -8.60 0.23 -1.22
C ASN A 9 -8.93 0.90 -2.58
N ARG A 10 -8.81 0.12 -3.68
CA ARG A 10 -9.03 0.52 -5.07
C ARG A 10 -7.98 1.48 -5.67
N ILE A 11 -6.91 1.81 -4.95
CA ILE A 11 -5.82 2.71 -5.39
C ILE A 11 -4.57 1.87 -5.67
N VAL A 12 -3.87 2.18 -6.76
CA VAL A 12 -2.58 1.56 -7.10
C VAL A 12 -1.47 2.25 -6.31
N ASN A 13 -0.72 1.47 -5.52
CA ASN A 13 0.41 1.93 -4.74
C ASN A 13 0.12 3.25 -3.97
N PRO A 14 -0.93 3.31 -3.12
CA PRO A 14 -1.28 4.53 -2.42
C PRO A 14 -0.16 4.97 -1.47
N ILE A 15 0.10 6.28 -1.42
CA ILE A 15 1.09 6.90 -0.53
C ILE A 15 0.40 7.98 0.30
N GLY A 16 0.55 7.91 1.62
CA GLY A 16 0.08 8.94 2.52
C GLY A 16 -1.44 8.96 2.73
N PHE A 17 -2.12 7.85 2.53
CA PHE A 17 -3.55 7.71 2.80
C PHE A 17 -3.80 7.11 4.19
N ASP A 18 -4.89 7.55 4.81
CA ASP A 18 -5.50 6.81 5.90
C ASP A 18 -6.36 5.70 5.27
N LEU A 19 -5.83 4.50 5.25
CA LEU A 19 -6.44 3.36 4.59
C LEU A 19 -7.44 2.63 5.48
N GLY A 20 -7.52 2.98 6.77
CA GLY A 20 -8.25 2.18 7.75
C GLY A 20 -7.75 0.74 7.73
N LYS A 21 -8.65 -0.21 7.46
CA LYS A 21 -8.27 -1.61 7.20
C LYS A 21 -7.92 -1.79 5.72
N PRO A 22 -6.66 -2.07 5.37
CA PRO A 22 -6.26 -2.22 3.98
C PRO A 22 -6.95 -3.42 3.32
N ARG A 23 -7.56 -3.20 2.14
CA ARG A 23 -8.21 -4.25 1.35
C ARG A 23 -7.52 -4.40 0.02
N ILE A 24 -6.99 -5.59 -0.23
CA ILE A 24 -6.30 -5.92 -1.47
C ILE A 24 -7.31 -6.38 -2.52
N SER A 25 -7.10 -5.93 -3.75
CA SER A 25 -7.77 -6.47 -4.94
C SER A 25 -6.78 -6.70 -6.08
N TYR A 26 -7.08 -7.68 -6.93
CA TYR A 26 -6.27 -8.06 -8.08
C TYR A 26 -7.10 -8.69 -9.19
N VAL A 27 -6.52 -8.79 -10.38
CA VAL A 27 -7.14 -9.41 -11.54
C VAL A 27 -6.19 -10.47 -12.10
N VAL A 28 -6.71 -11.65 -12.37
CA VAL A 28 -6.00 -12.74 -13.06
C VAL A 28 -6.33 -12.69 -14.54
N VAL A 29 -5.30 -12.75 -15.38
CA VAL A 29 -5.42 -12.76 -16.84
C VAL A 29 -4.49 -13.81 -17.47
N ASN A 30 -4.67 -14.11 -18.75
CA ASN A 30 -3.85 -15.04 -19.50
C ASN A 30 -3.76 -16.42 -18.80
N THR A 31 -4.92 -16.99 -18.51
CA THR A 31 -5.06 -18.30 -17.86
C THR A 31 -6.11 -19.12 -18.58
N GLU A 32 -5.93 -20.44 -18.61
CA GLU A 32 -6.94 -21.40 -19.05
C GLU A 32 -7.91 -21.75 -17.91
N SER A 33 -7.53 -21.45 -16.67
CA SER A 33 -8.37 -21.63 -15.49
C SER A 33 -9.55 -20.68 -15.52
N LYS A 34 -10.71 -21.18 -15.13
CA LYS A 34 -11.95 -20.41 -15.03
C LYS A 34 -12.29 -19.97 -13.62
N LYS A 35 -11.64 -20.58 -12.64
CA LYS A 35 -11.83 -20.28 -11.22
C LYS A 35 -10.48 -20.23 -10.51
N GLN A 36 -10.39 -19.37 -9.51
CA GLN A 36 -9.36 -19.42 -8.50
C GLN A 36 -9.69 -20.55 -7.54
N SER A 37 -8.79 -21.54 -7.42
CA SER A 37 -8.91 -22.60 -6.42
C SER A 37 -8.35 -22.15 -5.09
N PHE A 38 -7.19 -21.48 -5.12
CA PHE A 38 -6.53 -20.97 -3.91
C PHE A 38 -5.88 -19.63 -4.22
N ALA A 39 -5.67 -18.85 -3.18
CA ALA A 39 -4.75 -17.72 -3.22
C ALA A 39 -3.93 -17.64 -1.92
N LYS A 40 -2.88 -16.85 -1.97
CA LYS A 40 -2.02 -16.51 -0.84
C LYS A 40 -1.66 -15.05 -0.95
N VAL A 41 -1.70 -14.33 0.16
CA VAL A 41 -1.28 -12.94 0.27
C VAL A 41 -0.16 -12.86 1.29
N GLU A 42 0.95 -12.24 0.92
CA GLU A 42 2.09 -11.95 1.78
C GLU A 42 2.29 -10.45 1.89
N VAL A 43 2.60 -9.97 3.10
CA VAL A 43 2.92 -8.58 3.38
C VAL A 43 4.25 -8.51 4.12
N ALA A 44 5.13 -7.61 3.70
CA ALA A 44 6.46 -7.42 4.29
C ALA A 44 6.78 -5.93 4.49
N LEU A 45 7.79 -5.64 5.30
CA LEU A 45 8.32 -4.29 5.49
C LEU A 45 9.42 -3.93 4.48
N ASP A 46 9.83 -4.87 3.65
CA ASP A 46 10.82 -4.70 2.59
C ASP A 46 10.37 -5.35 1.27
N ASP A 47 10.92 -4.90 0.16
CA ASP A 47 10.57 -5.34 -1.19
C ASP A 47 11.11 -6.73 -1.57
N LYS A 48 12.05 -7.26 -0.79
CA LYS A 48 12.62 -8.60 -0.96
C LYS A 48 11.89 -9.67 -0.16
N PHE A 49 10.96 -9.26 0.71
CA PHE A 49 10.23 -10.15 1.62
C PHE A 49 11.14 -10.90 2.60
N GLU A 50 12.20 -10.24 3.07
CA GLU A 50 13.06 -10.75 4.15
C GLU A 50 12.39 -10.59 5.52
N ASN A 51 11.57 -9.53 5.68
CA ASN A 51 10.79 -9.25 6.89
C ASN A 51 9.28 -9.34 6.60
N VAL A 52 8.79 -10.56 6.47
CA VAL A 52 7.36 -10.85 6.28
C VAL A 52 6.62 -10.69 7.60
N ILE A 53 5.65 -9.76 7.64
CA ILE A 53 4.81 -9.49 8.82
C ILE A 53 3.46 -10.20 8.76
N PHE A 54 3.05 -10.64 7.56
CA PHE A 54 1.81 -11.37 7.37
C PHE A 54 1.93 -12.33 6.19
N ASP A 55 1.50 -13.55 6.41
CA ASP A 55 1.31 -14.59 5.39
C ASP A 55 -0.05 -15.27 5.63
N SER A 56 -0.96 -15.12 4.68
CA SER A 56 -2.28 -15.73 4.79
C SER A 56 -2.24 -17.26 4.75
N GLY A 57 -1.14 -17.85 4.29
CA GLY A 57 -1.11 -19.21 3.82
C GLY A 57 -1.92 -19.39 2.52
N LYS A 58 -1.87 -20.61 1.96
CA LYS A 58 -2.67 -20.99 0.80
C LYS A 58 -4.11 -21.28 1.23
N LYS A 59 -5.08 -20.45 0.78
CA LYS A 59 -6.49 -20.50 1.18
C LYS A 59 -7.44 -20.45 0.00
N GLU A 60 -8.62 -21.03 0.14
CA GLU A 60 -9.70 -20.99 -0.85
C GLU A 60 -10.57 -19.75 -0.75
N ASP A 61 -10.67 -19.14 0.44
CA ASP A 61 -11.60 -18.07 0.78
C ASP A 61 -11.06 -16.64 0.54
N ILE A 62 -9.91 -16.49 -0.10
CA ILE A 62 -9.35 -15.18 -0.45
C ILE A 62 -10.12 -14.58 -1.62
N ASN A 63 -10.92 -13.55 -1.34
CA ASN A 63 -11.67 -12.83 -2.35
C ASN A 63 -10.77 -11.84 -3.11
N SER A 64 -10.64 -12.04 -4.42
CA SER A 64 -9.81 -11.19 -5.30
C SER A 64 -10.30 -9.75 -5.45
N LEU A 65 -11.56 -9.45 -5.10
CA LEU A 65 -12.13 -8.11 -5.20
C LEU A 65 -11.86 -7.25 -3.96
N ALA A 66 -11.78 -7.85 -2.77
CA ALA A 66 -11.63 -7.12 -1.53
C ALA A 66 -11.18 -8.03 -0.38
N TYR A 67 -9.96 -8.52 -0.41
CA TYR A 67 -9.38 -9.26 0.72
C TYR A 67 -8.88 -8.28 1.78
N GLU A 68 -9.55 -8.23 2.92
CA GLU A 68 -9.16 -7.40 4.06
C GLU A 68 -7.94 -8.00 4.75
N LEU A 69 -6.86 -7.22 4.88
CA LEU A 69 -5.66 -7.65 5.59
C LEU A 69 -5.90 -7.60 7.10
N PRO A 70 -5.71 -8.70 7.81
CA PRO A 70 -5.86 -8.74 9.27
C PRO A 70 -4.57 -8.27 9.96
N ILE A 71 -4.08 -7.09 9.57
CA ILE A 71 -2.87 -6.46 10.14
C ILE A 71 -3.21 -5.10 10.72
N GLU A 72 -2.54 -4.74 11.79
CA GLU A 72 -2.49 -3.37 12.28
C GLU A 72 -1.37 -2.62 11.56
N VAL A 73 -1.68 -1.43 11.09
CA VAL A 73 -0.72 -0.61 10.33
C VAL A 73 -0.21 0.55 11.18
N GLU A 74 1.09 0.80 11.10
CA GLU A 74 1.75 1.92 11.75
C GLU A 74 1.73 3.17 10.88
N ALA A 75 1.78 4.36 11.49
CA ALA A 75 1.85 5.63 10.78
C ALA A 75 3.16 5.76 9.99
N TYR A 76 3.11 6.44 8.84
CA TYR A 76 4.27 6.75 7.99
C TYR A 76 5.08 5.53 7.54
N THR A 77 4.44 4.36 7.48
CA THR A 77 5.10 3.09 7.20
C THR A 77 4.73 2.57 5.81
N ARG A 78 5.74 2.10 5.06
CA ARG A 78 5.55 1.45 3.77
C ARG A 78 5.53 -0.06 3.95
N TYR A 79 4.48 -0.66 3.41
CA TYR A 79 4.26 -2.09 3.34
C TYR A 79 4.34 -2.56 1.90
N PHE A 80 5.03 -3.67 1.67
CA PHE A 80 5.09 -4.34 0.39
C PHE A 80 4.21 -5.58 0.43
N TYR A 81 3.56 -5.89 -0.69
CA TYR A 81 2.74 -7.09 -0.74
C TYR A 81 2.81 -7.76 -2.10
N ARG A 82 2.55 -9.05 -2.11
CA ARG A 82 2.40 -9.87 -3.31
C ARG A 82 1.28 -10.88 -3.12
N VAL A 83 0.75 -11.34 -4.23
CA VAL A 83 -0.34 -12.32 -4.27
C VAL A 83 0.09 -13.50 -5.13
N THR A 84 -0.13 -14.71 -4.64
CA THR A 84 0.02 -15.94 -5.43
C THR A 84 -1.35 -16.56 -5.63
N VAL A 85 -1.67 -16.98 -6.84
CA VAL A 85 -2.97 -17.57 -7.20
C VAL A 85 -2.75 -18.92 -7.84
N TRP A 86 -3.57 -19.89 -7.48
CA TRP A 86 -3.69 -21.22 -8.08
C TRP A 86 -5.05 -21.34 -8.76
N GLY A 87 -5.05 -21.69 -10.02
CA GLY A 87 -6.25 -21.91 -10.82
C GLY A 87 -6.75 -23.36 -10.77
N ASP A 88 -7.98 -23.57 -11.21
CA ASP A 88 -8.64 -24.89 -11.24
C ASP A 88 -8.07 -25.84 -12.31
N LYS A 89 -7.23 -25.35 -13.21
CA LYS A 89 -6.48 -26.14 -14.20
C LYS A 89 -5.04 -26.45 -13.78
N GLY A 90 -4.66 -26.08 -12.54
CA GLY A 90 -3.33 -26.34 -11.98
C GLY A 90 -2.27 -25.27 -12.32
N ASP A 91 -2.62 -24.24 -13.08
CA ASP A 91 -1.72 -23.11 -13.34
C ASP A 91 -1.57 -22.24 -12.08
N VAL A 92 -0.37 -21.69 -11.91
CA VAL A 92 0.01 -20.89 -10.74
C VAL A 92 0.74 -19.63 -11.21
N ALA A 93 0.49 -18.53 -10.55
CA ALA A 93 1.27 -17.31 -10.74
C ALA A 93 1.42 -16.54 -9.43
N THR A 94 2.56 -15.87 -9.29
CA THR A 94 2.80 -14.83 -8.26
C THR A 94 2.86 -13.48 -8.94
N SER A 95 2.28 -12.48 -8.31
CA SER A 95 2.29 -11.10 -8.82
C SER A 95 3.67 -10.46 -8.71
N GLU A 96 3.86 -9.36 -9.42
CA GLU A 96 4.90 -8.39 -9.08
C GLU A 96 4.65 -7.84 -7.67
N THR A 97 5.70 -7.35 -7.02
CA THR A 97 5.60 -6.68 -5.73
C THR A 97 4.88 -5.33 -5.90
N ALA A 98 3.86 -5.10 -5.11
CA ALA A 98 3.18 -3.84 -4.97
C ALA A 98 3.39 -3.29 -3.55
N PHE A 99 3.02 -2.04 -3.31
CA PHE A 99 3.16 -1.43 -2.00
C PHE A 99 1.98 -0.53 -1.64
N PHE A 100 1.88 -0.19 -0.37
CA PHE A 100 1.10 0.93 0.12
C PHE A 100 1.86 1.61 1.26
N GLU A 101 1.57 2.88 1.46
CA GLU A 101 2.20 3.67 2.50
C GLU A 101 1.15 4.44 3.26
N THR A 102 1.17 4.29 4.58
CA THR A 102 0.22 4.93 5.47
C THR A 102 0.52 6.41 5.67
N ALA A 103 -0.53 7.17 5.95
CA ALA A 103 -0.44 8.56 6.40
C ALA A 103 -0.02 8.64 7.89
N LYS A 104 -0.21 9.81 8.47
CA LYS A 104 0.04 10.04 9.90
C LYS A 104 -0.92 9.31 10.83
N LEU A 105 -2.00 8.76 10.30
CA LEU A 105 -3.08 8.12 11.04
C LEU A 105 -3.56 9.00 12.22
N ASN A 106 -3.63 8.43 13.42
CA ASN A 106 -4.07 9.12 14.64
C ASN A 106 -2.99 9.98 15.31
N ASN A 107 -1.79 10.11 14.73
CA ASN A 107 -0.74 10.95 15.30
C ASN A 107 -1.20 12.41 15.32
N LYS A 108 -0.93 13.11 16.42
CA LYS A 108 -1.28 14.53 16.55
C LYS A 108 -0.46 15.39 15.59
N TRP A 109 -1.08 16.46 15.09
CA TRP A 109 -0.36 17.50 14.39
C TRP A 109 0.45 18.35 15.38
N GLU A 110 1.75 18.50 15.14
CA GLU A 110 2.62 19.43 15.87
C GLU A 110 2.61 20.81 15.24
N ALA A 111 2.33 20.86 13.94
CA ALA A 111 2.23 22.10 13.19
C ALA A 111 1.00 22.92 13.61
N LYS A 112 1.17 24.24 13.61
CA LYS A 112 0.09 25.22 13.84
C LYS A 112 -0.35 25.82 12.52
N TRP A 113 -1.63 26.20 12.44
CA TRP A 113 -2.12 26.99 11.34
C TRP A 113 -1.44 28.36 11.37
N ILE A 114 -1.01 28.82 10.20
CA ILE A 114 -0.41 30.14 10.01
C ILE A 114 -1.25 30.93 9.03
N SER A 115 -1.33 32.25 9.25
CA SER A 115 -1.97 33.19 8.35
C SER A 115 -1.07 34.45 8.18
N PRO A 116 -1.15 35.12 7.05
CA PRO A 116 -0.43 36.39 6.89
C PRO A 116 -0.97 37.46 7.84
N SER A 117 -0.10 38.39 8.25
CA SER A 117 -0.44 39.55 9.08
C SER A 117 -0.84 40.77 8.26
N PHE A 118 -0.85 40.68 6.95
CA PHE A 118 -1.16 41.75 6.00
C PHE A 118 -2.53 41.53 5.33
N ASP A 119 -2.93 42.49 4.45
CA ASP A 119 -4.21 42.52 3.77
C ASP A 119 -4.56 41.17 3.08
N LYS A 120 -5.82 40.74 3.28
CA LYS A 120 -6.36 39.47 2.75
C LYS A 120 -6.60 39.49 1.24
N GLU A 121 -6.58 40.65 0.58
CA GLU A 121 -6.70 40.78 -0.87
C GLU A 121 -5.42 40.38 -1.61
N ILE A 122 -4.29 40.29 -0.90
CA ILE A 122 -3.00 39.89 -1.47
C ILE A 122 -2.78 38.41 -1.24
N ILE A 123 -2.48 37.67 -2.31
CA ILE A 123 -2.16 36.26 -2.21
C ILE A 123 -0.84 36.08 -1.45
N PRO A 124 -0.84 35.47 -0.25
CA PRO A 124 0.37 35.32 0.55
C PRO A 124 1.29 34.25 0.01
N VAL A 125 2.59 34.49 0.01
CA VAL A 125 3.61 33.48 -0.20
C VAL A 125 4.32 33.22 1.13
N LEU A 126 4.11 32.04 1.69
CA LEU A 126 4.75 31.61 2.93
C LEU A 126 5.96 30.76 2.60
N LYS A 127 7.16 31.23 2.95
CA LYS A 127 8.43 30.54 2.64
C LYS A 127 9.20 30.28 3.94
N LYS A 128 9.75 29.07 4.06
CA LYS A 128 10.72 28.72 5.08
C LYS A 128 11.91 28.02 4.42
N GLU A 129 13.10 28.49 4.69
CA GLU A 129 14.34 27.83 4.28
C GLU A 129 14.89 27.00 5.45
N ILE A 130 15.33 25.81 5.16
CA ILE A 130 15.97 24.92 6.14
C ILE A 130 17.30 24.45 5.57
N SER A 131 18.30 24.37 6.44
CA SER A 131 19.60 23.77 6.10
C SER A 131 19.72 22.43 6.80
N LEU A 132 20.09 21.41 6.05
CA LEU A 132 20.32 20.07 6.58
C LEU A 132 21.83 19.83 6.68
N SER A 133 22.28 19.40 7.85
CA SER A 133 23.72 19.11 8.09
C SER A 133 24.13 17.72 7.59
N LYS A 134 23.18 16.89 7.15
CA LYS A 134 23.42 15.54 6.66
C LYS A 134 22.93 15.38 5.23
N GLU A 135 23.58 14.51 4.48
CA GLU A 135 23.13 14.14 3.14
C GLU A 135 21.72 13.51 3.18
N VAL A 136 20.84 14.00 2.30
CA VAL A 136 19.48 13.47 2.18
C VAL A 136 19.53 12.26 1.26
N LYS A 137 19.42 11.06 1.83
CA LYS A 137 19.32 9.81 1.05
C LYS A 137 17.93 9.59 0.47
N LYS A 138 16.89 10.09 1.13
CA LYS A 138 15.50 9.94 0.69
C LYS A 138 14.65 11.04 1.32
N ALA A 139 13.77 11.64 0.53
CA ALA A 139 12.75 12.59 0.99
C ALA A 139 11.36 12.12 0.55
N ARG A 140 10.33 12.47 1.35
CA ARG A 140 8.91 12.18 1.08
C ARG A 140 8.06 13.41 1.34
#